data_c2bda493361cf860406b9b945a3abc94
#
_entry.id   c2bda493361cf860406b9b945a3abc94
#
_cell.length_a   1.000
_cell.length_b   1.000
_cell.length_c   1.000
_cell.angle_alpha   90.00
_cell.angle_beta   90.00
_cell.angle_gamma   90.00
#
_symmetry.space_group_name_H-M   'P 1'
#
loop_
_entity.id
_entity.type
_entity.pdbx_description
1 polymer ?
#
loop_
_entity_poly.entity_id
_entity_poly.type
_entity_poly.pdbx_seq_one_letter_code
_entity_poly.pdbx_strand_id
1 'polypeptide(L)'
;MTALHLFPELEDSLRRVPGVRKARVVTDGEGRPTEIHVITDTRKPPKDFVRDVQAVALTHYDLALDHRIVSVVQMDETEADSVDVGDSTPAAEEPVSPSQADPRPALTSINVMRQNGDAVVTVTLGISGMLFTGQSQGPAAPVHRARIVAQATLQALTDLLGIPAHVESSQVVEAGLREVALSVITLEIPRLGEQVLCGSALVRGDEEDAVARSVLAAVNRKLSG
;
A
#
# COMPACT_ATOMS: atom_id res chain seq x y z
N MET A 1 -7.94 -15.56 11.33
CA MET A 1 -6.87 -15.74 12.33
C MET A 1 -6.09 -14.44 12.37
N THR A 2 -6.21 -13.73 13.46
CA THR A 2 -5.71 -12.38 13.68
C THR A 2 -4.19 -12.40 13.67
N ALA A 3 -3.55 -11.69 12.73
CA ALA A 3 -2.12 -11.43 12.80
C ALA A 3 -1.89 -10.55 14.04
N LEU A 4 -1.41 -11.16 15.10
CA LEU A 4 -1.05 -10.44 16.32
C LEU A 4 0.16 -9.52 15.99
N HIS A 5 -0.03 -8.24 16.18
CA HIS A 5 1.05 -7.28 16.39
C HIS A 5 1.79 -7.65 17.69
N LEU A 6 2.77 -8.54 17.60
CA LEU A 6 3.47 -9.09 18.76
C LEU A 6 4.61 -8.22 19.27
N PHE A 7 4.94 -7.09 18.59
CA PHE A 7 6.03 -6.22 19.02
C PHE A 7 5.74 -4.70 18.92
N PRO A 8 4.63 -4.18 19.44
CA PRO A 8 4.45 -2.74 19.52
C PRO A 8 5.53 -2.09 20.40
N GLU A 9 6.01 -2.81 21.42
CA GLU A 9 7.09 -2.36 22.32
C GLU A 9 8.45 -2.29 21.61
N LEU A 10 8.73 -3.20 20.66
CA LEU A 10 9.94 -3.14 19.83
C LEU A 10 9.87 -1.96 18.87
N GLU A 11 8.73 -1.73 18.20
CA GLU A 11 8.54 -0.56 17.34
C GLU A 11 8.74 0.75 18.10
N ASP A 12 8.20 0.85 19.32
CA ASP A 12 8.38 2.03 20.17
C ASP A 12 9.83 2.20 20.63
N SER A 13 10.52 1.11 20.93
CA SER A 13 11.94 1.14 21.28
C SER A 13 12.82 1.55 20.09
N LEU A 14 12.50 1.08 18.89
CA LEU A 14 13.18 1.48 17.67
C LEU A 14 12.95 2.96 17.33
N ARG A 15 11.76 3.52 17.59
CA ARG A 15 11.47 4.96 17.40
C ARG A 15 12.26 5.85 18.36
N ARG A 16 12.76 5.32 19.48
CA ARG A 16 13.62 6.05 20.42
C ARG A 16 15.09 6.10 19.98
N VAL A 17 15.48 5.32 18.97
CA VAL A 17 16.82 5.39 18.39
C VAL A 17 17.02 6.74 17.70
N PRO A 18 18.09 7.49 18.02
CA PRO A 18 18.32 8.80 17.44
C PRO A 18 18.43 8.75 15.92
N GLY A 19 17.58 9.50 15.24
CA GLY A 19 17.49 9.54 13.78
C GLY A 19 16.42 8.62 13.18
N VAL A 20 15.76 7.78 13.96
CA VAL A 20 14.61 6.98 13.51
C VAL A 20 13.35 7.80 13.64
N ARG A 21 12.63 7.98 12.53
CA ARG A 21 11.35 8.70 12.47
C ARG A 21 10.17 7.73 12.57
N LYS A 22 10.29 6.56 11.96
CA LYS A 22 9.25 5.55 11.95
C LYS A 22 9.88 4.16 11.92
N ALA A 23 9.31 3.24 12.66
CA ALA A 23 9.69 1.83 12.64
C ALA A 23 8.44 0.97 12.52
N ARG A 24 8.52 -0.13 11.75
CA ARG A 24 7.49 -1.13 11.61
C ARG A 24 8.12 -2.51 11.61
N VAL A 25 7.53 -3.43 12.36
CA VAL A 25 7.96 -4.83 12.45
C VAL A 25 6.85 -5.72 11.87
N VAL A 26 7.22 -6.54 10.89
CA VAL A 26 6.35 -7.56 10.31
C VAL A 26 6.73 -8.90 10.90
N THR A 27 5.75 -9.67 11.35
CA THR A 27 5.95 -10.99 11.96
C THR A 27 5.26 -12.09 11.16
N ASP A 28 5.79 -13.31 11.25
CA ASP A 28 5.14 -14.51 10.74
C ASP A 28 3.98 -14.96 11.67
N GLY A 29 3.32 -16.06 11.31
CA GLY A 29 2.24 -16.64 12.11
C GLY A 29 2.68 -17.23 13.45
N GLU A 30 3.99 -17.37 13.69
CA GLU A 30 4.59 -17.80 14.95
C GLU A 30 5.09 -16.63 15.80
N GLY A 31 4.90 -15.39 15.31
CA GLY A 31 5.31 -14.19 16.02
C GLY A 31 6.79 -13.83 15.86
N ARG A 32 7.51 -14.43 14.92
CA ARG A 32 8.91 -14.10 14.66
C ARG A 32 9.00 -12.96 13.66
N PRO A 33 9.86 -11.95 13.88
CA PRO A 33 10.08 -10.88 12.91
C PRO A 33 10.63 -11.43 11.59
N THR A 34 9.92 -11.14 10.49
CA THR A 34 10.32 -11.49 9.12
C THR A 34 10.85 -10.29 8.37
N GLU A 35 10.34 -9.09 8.69
CA GLU A 35 10.80 -7.83 8.09
C GLU A 35 10.72 -6.70 9.11
N ILE A 36 11.71 -5.81 9.06
CA ILE A 36 11.74 -4.58 9.87
C ILE A 36 12.00 -3.41 8.94
N HIS A 37 11.03 -2.51 8.84
CA HIS A 37 11.15 -1.30 8.04
C HIS A 37 11.40 -0.11 8.94
N VAL A 38 12.48 0.64 8.67
CA VAL A 38 12.86 1.82 9.44
C VAL A 38 13.00 3.01 8.51
N ILE A 39 12.29 4.10 8.81
CA ILE A 39 12.47 5.40 8.15
C ILE A 39 13.35 6.24 9.06
N THR A 40 14.46 6.71 8.50
CA THR A 40 15.50 7.44 9.25
C THR A 40 15.83 8.77 8.57
N ASP A 41 16.48 9.64 9.33
CA ASP A 41 17.14 10.81 8.74
C ASP A 41 18.45 10.41 8.03
N THR A 42 19.07 11.37 7.35
CA THR A 42 20.33 11.19 6.61
C THR A 42 21.59 11.45 7.44
N ARG A 43 21.46 11.66 8.75
CA ARG A 43 22.60 12.00 9.63
C ARG A 43 23.61 10.87 9.80
N LYS A 44 23.18 9.61 9.63
CA LYS A 44 24.04 8.42 9.75
C LYS A 44 23.88 7.55 8.51
N PRO A 45 24.91 6.79 8.11
CA PRO A 45 24.82 5.79 7.04
C PRO A 45 23.75 4.72 7.37
N PRO A 46 23.02 4.17 6.37
CA PRO A 46 21.99 3.15 6.58
C PRO A 46 22.49 1.93 7.38
N LYS A 47 23.73 1.51 7.14
CA LYS A 47 24.35 0.37 7.85
C LYS A 47 24.48 0.56 9.37
N ASP A 48 24.62 1.82 9.81
CA ASP A 48 24.72 2.11 11.24
C ASP A 48 23.35 2.02 11.91
N PHE A 49 22.28 2.43 11.20
CA PHE A 49 20.91 2.20 11.64
C PHE A 49 20.55 0.72 11.73
N VAL A 50 20.97 -0.11 10.77
CA VAL A 50 20.81 -1.57 10.84
C VAL A 50 21.45 -2.13 12.11
N ARG A 51 22.67 -1.68 12.44
CA ARG A 51 23.38 -2.10 13.65
C ARG A 51 22.66 -1.63 14.93
N ASP A 52 22.18 -0.39 14.94
CA ASP A 52 21.43 0.16 16.08
C ASP A 52 20.12 -0.63 16.31
N VAL A 53 19.39 -0.96 15.23
CA VAL A 53 18.18 -1.80 15.27
C VAL A 53 18.48 -3.19 15.83
N GLN A 54 19.55 -3.84 15.36
CA GLN A 54 19.98 -5.15 15.86
C GLN A 54 20.38 -5.08 17.35
N ALA A 55 21.09 -4.02 17.76
CA ALA A 55 21.49 -3.82 19.14
C ALA A 55 20.29 -3.64 20.08
N VAL A 56 19.31 -2.84 19.69
CA VAL A 56 18.08 -2.63 20.48
C VAL A 56 17.29 -3.93 20.61
N ALA A 57 17.11 -4.67 19.51
CA ALA A 57 16.39 -5.94 19.51
C ALA A 57 17.07 -7.00 20.38
N LEU A 58 18.40 -7.08 20.30
CA LEU A 58 19.16 -8.03 21.11
C LEU A 58 19.18 -7.65 22.60
N THR A 59 19.39 -6.36 22.91
CA THR A 59 19.57 -5.92 24.29
C THR A 59 18.28 -5.91 25.11
N HIS A 60 17.16 -5.52 24.49
CA HIS A 60 15.89 -5.33 25.19
C HIS A 60 14.93 -6.50 25.02
N TYR A 61 15.08 -7.32 23.98
CA TYR A 61 14.13 -8.37 23.64
C TYR A 61 14.78 -9.75 23.46
N ASP A 62 16.12 -9.87 23.67
CA ASP A 62 16.91 -11.08 23.42
C ASP A 62 16.68 -11.67 22.01
N LEU A 63 16.47 -10.78 21.05
CA LEU A 63 16.09 -11.12 19.70
C LEU A 63 17.26 -10.89 18.73
N ALA A 64 17.89 -11.98 18.28
CA ALA A 64 18.96 -11.90 17.28
C ALA A 64 18.32 -11.71 15.87
N LEU A 65 18.41 -10.50 15.33
CA LEU A 65 17.89 -10.17 14.00
C LEU A 65 18.96 -10.37 12.92
N ASP A 66 18.59 -10.99 11.81
CA ASP A 66 19.42 -10.99 10.60
C ASP A 66 19.32 -9.60 9.94
N HIS A 67 20.49 -9.04 9.55
CA HIS A 67 20.55 -7.74 8.85
C HIS A 67 19.73 -7.71 7.54
N ARG A 68 19.46 -8.89 6.93
CA ARG A 68 18.72 -9.04 5.67
C ARG A 68 17.24 -8.70 5.81
N ILE A 69 16.68 -8.84 7.01
CA ILE A 69 15.28 -8.51 7.27
C ILE A 69 15.07 -7.04 7.66
N VAL A 70 16.16 -6.26 7.80
CA VAL A 70 16.10 -4.84 8.17
C VAL A 70 16.24 -3.98 6.92
N SER A 71 15.17 -3.29 6.56
CA SER A 71 15.11 -2.31 5.47
C SER A 71 15.16 -0.90 6.04
N VAL A 72 16.15 -0.12 5.63
CA VAL A 72 16.32 1.28 6.06
C VAL A 72 16.08 2.20 4.88
N VAL A 73 15.10 3.10 5.02
CA VAL A 73 14.83 4.17 4.07
C VAL A 73 15.25 5.49 4.71
N GLN A 74 16.15 6.23 4.06
CA GLN A 74 16.57 7.56 4.50
C GLN A 74 15.75 8.63 3.81
N MET A 75 15.25 9.60 4.58
CA MET A 75 14.50 10.76 4.07
C MET A 75 15.13 12.03 4.60
N ASP A 76 15.48 12.96 3.70
CA ASP A 76 15.98 14.29 4.08
C ASP A 76 14.88 15.14 4.70
N GLU A 77 15.28 16.07 5.59
CA GLU A 77 14.33 17.00 6.24
C GLU A 77 13.61 17.92 5.23
N THR A 78 14.15 18.03 4.02
CA THR A 78 13.60 18.89 2.95
C THR A 78 12.45 18.23 2.17
N GLU A 79 12.29 16.90 2.25
CA GLU A 79 11.20 16.20 1.55
C GLU A 79 9.91 16.05 2.38
N ALA A 80 9.96 16.40 3.66
CA ALA A 80 8.77 16.41 4.51
C ALA A 80 7.93 17.70 4.36
N ASP A 81 8.50 18.77 3.78
CA ASP A 81 7.87 20.09 3.63
C ASP A 81 7.84 20.64 2.20
N SER A 82 8.34 19.90 1.20
CA SER A 82 8.33 20.36 -0.19
C SER A 82 7.46 19.52 -1.10
N VAL A 83 6.16 19.56 -0.84
CA VAL A 83 5.17 19.61 -1.90
C VAL A 83 4.81 21.08 -2.07
N ASP A 84 5.69 21.87 -2.69
CA ASP A 84 5.34 23.17 -3.19
C ASP A 84 5.76 23.30 -4.66
N VAL A 85 4.77 23.37 -5.50
CA VAL A 85 4.28 24.49 -6.30
C VAL A 85 5.12 24.82 -7.52
N GLY A 86 4.61 24.39 -8.66
CA GLY A 86 4.74 25.03 -9.96
C GLY A 86 3.36 25.48 -10.44
N ASP A 87 3.00 26.66 -10.05
CA ASP A 87 2.10 27.66 -10.60
C ASP A 87 1.14 27.25 -11.74
N SER A 88 -0.14 27.20 -11.39
CA SER A 88 -1.26 27.76 -12.14
C SER A 88 -2.51 27.75 -11.25
N THR A 89 -2.80 28.91 -10.67
CA THR A 89 -4.09 29.24 -10.06
C THR A 89 -5.23 29.13 -11.09
N PRO A 90 -6.43 28.59 -10.72
CA PRO A 90 -7.35 29.45 -9.97
C PRO A 90 -8.19 28.78 -8.88
N ALA A 91 -8.61 29.61 -7.98
CA ALA A 91 -9.72 29.49 -7.04
C ALA A 91 -9.46 28.78 -5.72
N ALA A 92 -9.47 29.60 -4.69
CA ALA A 92 -9.49 29.36 -3.29
C ALA A 92 -10.44 28.21 -2.88
N GLU A 93 -9.88 27.15 -2.29
CA GLU A 93 -10.59 26.37 -1.31
C GLU A 93 -9.80 26.46 0.01
N GLU A 94 -10.51 26.90 1.03
CA GLU A 94 -10.03 27.11 2.40
C GLU A 94 -9.40 25.82 2.98
N PRO A 95 -8.43 25.94 3.91
CA PRO A 95 -7.88 24.77 4.59
C PRO A 95 -8.98 24.14 5.44
N VAL A 96 -9.61 23.11 4.92
CA VAL A 96 -10.51 22.26 5.72
C VAL A 96 -9.63 21.57 6.76
N SER A 97 -9.83 21.93 8.02
CA SER A 97 -9.37 21.19 9.19
C SER A 97 -9.54 19.69 8.98
N PRO A 98 -8.72 18.80 9.57
CA PRO A 98 -8.90 17.35 9.45
C PRO A 98 -10.20 16.95 10.17
N SER A 99 -11.33 17.24 9.54
CA SER A 99 -12.63 16.70 9.85
C SER A 99 -12.58 15.24 9.45
N GLN A 100 -12.82 14.36 10.39
CA GLN A 100 -13.10 12.93 10.31
C GLN A 100 -13.41 12.47 8.87
N ALA A 101 -12.36 12.37 8.05
CA ALA A 101 -12.46 11.77 6.73
C ALA A 101 -12.80 10.30 6.98
N ASP A 102 -13.91 9.84 6.42
CA ASP A 102 -14.27 8.43 6.41
C ASP A 102 -13.02 7.64 6.02
N PRO A 103 -12.65 6.63 6.79
CA PRO A 103 -11.42 5.90 6.57
C PRO A 103 -11.45 5.27 5.17
N ARG A 104 -10.60 5.78 4.29
CA ARG A 104 -10.50 5.28 2.92
C ARG A 104 -9.58 4.08 2.87
N PRO A 105 -9.93 3.02 2.12
CA PRO A 105 -9.03 1.91 1.90
C PRO A 105 -7.75 2.38 1.21
N ALA A 106 -6.62 1.98 1.77
CA ALA A 106 -5.30 2.29 1.25
C ALA A 106 -4.58 0.99 0.87
N LEU A 107 -3.79 1.03 -0.20
CA LEU A 107 -2.95 -0.09 -0.61
C LEU A 107 -1.82 -0.28 0.40
N THR A 108 -1.72 -1.49 0.94
CA THR A 108 -0.67 -1.86 1.90
C THR A 108 0.43 -2.67 1.23
N SER A 109 0.07 -3.68 0.44
CA SER A 109 1.04 -4.51 -0.28
C SER A 109 0.44 -5.15 -1.53
N ILE A 110 1.31 -5.45 -2.50
CA ILE A 110 1.03 -6.32 -3.64
C ILE A 110 2.11 -7.38 -3.67
N ASN A 111 1.71 -8.63 -3.78
CA ASN A 111 2.62 -9.76 -3.95
C ASN A 111 2.26 -10.49 -5.25
N VAL A 112 3.24 -10.71 -6.11
CA VAL A 112 3.07 -11.41 -7.38
C VAL A 112 3.96 -12.65 -7.38
N MET A 113 3.33 -13.82 -7.36
CA MET A 113 4.02 -15.10 -7.47
C MET A 113 3.76 -15.70 -8.85
N ARG A 114 4.79 -16.26 -9.47
CA ARG A 114 4.68 -16.99 -10.74
C ARG A 114 4.85 -18.48 -10.49
N GLN A 115 3.89 -19.27 -10.92
CA GLN A 115 3.91 -20.71 -10.76
C GLN A 115 3.30 -21.39 -11.99
N ASN A 116 4.04 -22.32 -12.60
CA ASN A 116 3.55 -23.16 -13.71
C ASN A 116 2.97 -22.40 -14.93
N GLY A 117 3.49 -21.21 -15.24
CA GLY A 117 2.98 -20.40 -16.35
C GLY A 117 1.83 -19.45 -15.97
N ASP A 118 1.34 -19.54 -14.76
CA ASP A 118 0.36 -18.62 -14.17
C ASP A 118 1.01 -17.60 -13.24
N ALA A 119 0.33 -16.50 -13.04
CA ALA A 119 0.62 -15.52 -11.99
C ALA A 119 -0.49 -15.55 -10.95
N VAL A 120 -0.10 -15.64 -9.69
CA VAL A 120 -0.97 -15.45 -8.53
C VAL A 120 -0.64 -14.10 -7.92
N VAL A 121 -1.62 -13.22 -7.88
CA VAL A 121 -1.50 -11.88 -7.31
C VAL A 121 -2.29 -11.81 -6.03
N THR A 122 -1.66 -11.34 -4.97
CA THR A 122 -2.28 -11.08 -3.67
C THR A 122 -2.16 -9.59 -3.36
N VAL A 123 -3.28 -8.93 -3.14
CA VAL A 123 -3.35 -7.50 -2.78
C VAL A 123 -3.90 -7.37 -1.38
N THR A 124 -3.22 -6.59 -0.54
CA THR A 124 -3.67 -6.27 0.81
C THR A 124 -4.02 -4.80 0.92
N LEU A 125 -5.22 -4.51 1.39
CA LEU A 125 -5.72 -3.16 1.66
C LEU A 125 -5.86 -2.95 3.16
N GLY A 126 -5.52 -1.76 3.62
CA GLY A 126 -5.67 -1.34 5.00
C GLY A 126 -6.75 -0.27 5.16
N ILE A 127 -7.61 -0.41 6.16
CA ILE A 127 -8.59 0.60 6.56
C ILE A 127 -8.79 0.55 8.07
N SER A 128 -8.64 1.67 8.75
CA SER A 128 -8.86 1.77 10.22
C SER A 128 -8.11 0.71 11.04
N GLY A 129 -6.91 0.29 10.60
CA GLY A 129 -6.11 -0.74 11.27
C GLY A 129 -6.51 -2.19 10.93
N MET A 130 -7.56 -2.41 10.15
CA MET A 130 -7.93 -3.73 9.61
C MET A 130 -7.28 -3.95 8.24
N LEU A 131 -6.96 -5.21 7.94
CA LEU A 131 -6.39 -5.63 6.67
C LEU A 131 -7.37 -6.54 5.93
N PHE A 132 -7.55 -6.27 4.65
CA PHE A 132 -8.38 -7.06 3.74
C PHE A 132 -7.50 -7.55 2.59
N THR A 133 -7.55 -8.83 2.31
CA THR A 133 -6.67 -9.45 1.32
C THR A 133 -7.50 -10.11 0.23
N GLY A 134 -7.26 -9.69 -1.01
CA GLY A 134 -7.84 -10.34 -2.18
C GLY A 134 -6.78 -11.04 -3.00
N GLN A 135 -7.15 -12.13 -3.63
CA GLN A 135 -6.26 -12.93 -4.44
C GLN A 135 -6.90 -13.23 -5.81
N SER A 136 -6.10 -13.15 -6.86
CA SER A 136 -6.52 -13.55 -8.21
C SER A 136 -5.40 -14.31 -8.91
N GLN A 137 -5.77 -15.23 -9.80
CA GLN A 137 -4.86 -16.05 -10.59
C GLN A 137 -5.22 -15.98 -12.05
N GLY A 138 -4.21 -16.02 -12.91
CA GLY A 138 -4.37 -16.09 -14.35
C GLY A 138 -3.03 -16.23 -15.07
N PRO A 139 -3.05 -16.24 -16.43
CA PRO A 139 -1.84 -16.40 -17.23
C PRO A 139 -0.78 -15.35 -16.88
N ALA A 140 0.48 -15.79 -16.72
CA ALA A 140 1.61 -14.92 -16.34
C ALA A 140 2.04 -13.94 -17.44
N ALA A 141 1.40 -13.99 -18.62
CA ALA A 141 1.71 -13.08 -19.72
C ALA A 141 1.42 -11.62 -19.35
N PRO A 142 2.29 -10.67 -19.74
CA PRO A 142 2.15 -9.25 -19.34
C PRO A 142 0.79 -8.64 -19.68
N VAL A 143 0.18 -9.02 -20.80
CA VAL A 143 -1.13 -8.53 -21.25
C VAL A 143 -2.27 -8.82 -20.25
N HIS A 144 -2.14 -9.86 -19.41
CA HIS A 144 -3.15 -10.22 -18.41
C HIS A 144 -2.88 -9.64 -17.04
N ARG A 145 -1.68 -9.10 -16.82
CA ARG A 145 -1.22 -8.65 -15.49
C ARG A 145 -2.13 -7.58 -14.88
N ALA A 146 -2.41 -6.53 -15.64
CA ALA A 146 -3.29 -5.45 -15.15
C ALA A 146 -4.66 -5.98 -14.70
N ARG A 147 -5.25 -6.90 -15.48
CA ARG A 147 -6.54 -7.50 -15.12
C ARG A 147 -6.48 -8.33 -13.84
N ILE A 148 -5.44 -9.15 -13.67
CA ILE A 148 -5.26 -10.01 -12.49
C ILE A 148 -5.07 -9.15 -11.23
N VAL A 149 -4.25 -8.10 -11.30
CA VAL A 149 -4.05 -7.14 -10.20
C VAL A 149 -5.36 -6.42 -9.86
N ALA A 150 -6.09 -5.95 -10.86
CA ALA A 150 -7.37 -5.28 -10.65
C ALA A 150 -8.40 -6.22 -9.97
N GLN A 151 -8.45 -7.48 -10.40
CA GLN A 151 -9.34 -8.49 -9.80
C GLN A 151 -8.97 -8.78 -8.34
N ALA A 152 -7.68 -8.96 -8.02
CA ALA A 152 -7.23 -9.15 -6.65
C ALA A 152 -7.56 -7.93 -5.76
N THR A 153 -7.35 -6.72 -6.29
CA THR A 153 -7.69 -5.48 -5.57
C THR A 153 -9.20 -5.37 -5.33
N LEU A 154 -9.99 -5.67 -6.35
CA LEU A 154 -11.44 -5.59 -6.24
C LEU A 154 -12.00 -6.65 -5.28
N GLN A 155 -11.41 -7.85 -5.23
CA GLN A 155 -11.79 -8.87 -4.26
C GLN A 155 -11.55 -8.40 -2.82
N ALA A 156 -10.39 -7.79 -2.51
CA ALA A 156 -10.13 -7.21 -1.20
C ALA A 156 -11.16 -6.11 -0.84
N LEU A 157 -11.59 -5.31 -1.82
CA LEU A 157 -12.64 -4.30 -1.65
C LEU A 157 -14.03 -4.92 -1.46
N THR A 158 -14.35 -5.98 -2.17
CA THR A 158 -15.61 -6.72 -2.01
C THR A 158 -15.75 -7.27 -0.59
N ASP A 159 -14.67 -7.85 -0.06
CA ASP A 159 -14.64 -8.36 1.32
C ASP A 159 -14.77 -7.23 2.34
N LEU A 160 -14.24 -6.04 2.03
CA LEU A 160 -14.36 -4.84 2.86
C LEU A 160 -15.79 -4.25 2.83
N LEU A 161 -16.37 -4.14 1.65
CA LEU A 161 -17.63 -3.41 1.44
C LEU A 161 -18.87 -4.30 1.56
N GLY A 162 -18.72 -5.63 1.43
CA GLY A 162 -19.83 -6.57 1.38
C GLY A 162 -20.73 -6.39 0.14
N ILE A 163 -20.20 -5.80 -0.92
CA ILE A 163 -20.94 -5.49 -2.16
C ILE A 163 -20.31 -6.29 -3.31
N PRO A 164 -21.10 -7.11 -4.05
CA PRO A 164 -20.59 -7.80 -5.22
C PRO A 164 -20.03 -6.82 -6.26
N ALA A 165 -18.89 -7.18 -6.84
CA ALA A 165 -18.21 -6.35 -7.81
C ALA A 165 -17.42 -7.19 -8.81
N HIS A 166 -17.25 -6.68 -10.03
CA HIS A 166 -16.40 -7.31 -11.03
C HIS A 166 -15.60 -6.29 -11.86
N VAL A 167 -14.47 -6.74 -12.41
CA VAL A 167 -13.62 -5.94 -13.28
C VAL A 167 -14.10 -6.13 -14.71
N GLU A 168 -14.57 -5.07 -15.35
CA GLU A 168 -14.88 -5.09 -16.79
C GLU A 168 -13.59 -5.02 -17.61
N SER A 169 -12.78 -4.01 -17.35
CA SER A 169 -11.48 -3.84 -18.00
C SER A 169 -10.46 -3.22 -17.07
N SER A 170 -9.19 -3.56 -17.28
CA SER A 170 -8.06 -2.90 -16.66
C SER A 170 -6.85 -2.97 -17.57
N GLN A 171 -6.22 -1.84 -17.80
CA GLN A 171 -5.08 -1.71 -18.71
C GLN A 171 -4.21 -0.51 -18.34
N VAL A 172 -2.95 -0.56 -18.76
CA VAL A 172 -2.05 0.59 -18.76
C VAL A 172 -2.01 1.17 -20.15
N VAL A 173 -2.18 2.48 -20.26
CA VAL A 173 -2.22 3.21 -21.54
C VAL A 173 -1.26 4.38 -21.51
N GLU A 174 -0.70 4.72 -22.66
CA GLU A 174 0.09 5.95 -22.83
C GLU A 174 -0.85 7.15 -22.93
N ALA A 175 -0.65 8.14 -22.09
CA ALA A 175 -1.35 9.43 -22.08
C ALA A 175 -0.31 10.56 -22.22
N GLY A 176 0.00 10.93 -23.45
CA GLY A 176 1.09 11.87 -23.77
C GLY A 176 2.45 11.27 -23.42
N LEU A 177 3.16 11.89 -22.47
CA LEU A 177 4.48 11.45 -22.01
C LEU A 177 4.43 10.55 -20.76
N ARG A 178 3.26 10.14 -20.34
CA ARG A 178 3.03 9.38 -19.12
C ARG A 178 2.22 8.14 -19.38
N GLU A 179 2.49 7.09 -18.60
CA GLU A 179 1.65 5.90 -18.55
C GLU A 179 0.61 6.04 -17.44
N VAL A 180 -0.62 5.62 -17.74
CA VAL A 180 -1.76 5.71 -16.84
C VAL A 180 -2.45 4.35 -16.76
N ALA A 181 -2.62 3.83 -15.57
CA ALA A 181 -3.50 2.71 -15.33
C ALA A 181 -4.95 3.18 -15.32
N LEU A 182 -5.78 2.48 -16.11
CA LEU A 182 -7.23 2.69 -16.21
C LEU A 182 -7.94 1.40 -15.82
N SER A 183 -8.91 1.50 -14.90
CA SER A 183 -9.76 0.38 -14.54
C SER A 183 -11.23 0.78 -14.61
N VAL A 184 -12.03 -0.09 -15.23
CA VAL A 184 -13.48 -0.02 -15.26
C VAL A 184 -14.02 -1.19 -14.47
N ILE A 185 -14.84 -0.91 -13.48
CA ILE A 185 -15.41 -1.89 -12.57
C ILE A 185 -16.93 -1.68 -12.45
N THR A 186 -17.65 -2.75 -12.20
CA THR A 186 -19.09 -2.70 -11.90
C THR A 186 -19.32 -3.14 -10.46
N LEU A 187 -20.11 -2.35 -9.71
CA LEU A 187 -20.59 -2.66 -8.37
C LEU A 187 -22.10 -2.93 -8.41
N GLU A 188 -22.54 -3.99 -7.73
CA GLU A 188 -23.95 -4.28 -7.55
C GLU A 188 -24.46 -3.66 -6.24
N ILE A 189 -24.86 -2.38 -6.29
CA ILE A 189 -25.30 -1.67 -5.08
C ILE A 189 -26.76 -1.98 -4.78
N PRO A 190 -27.09 -2.47 -3.57
CA PRO A 190 -28.47 -2.74 -3.18
C PRO A 190 -29.39 -1.53 -3.42
N ARG A 191 -30.52 -1.74 -4.08
CA ARG A 191 -31.51 -0.73 -4.47
C ARG A 191 -31.13 0.23 -5.60
N LEU A 192 -29.85 0.37 -5.95
CA LEU A 192 -29.37 1.21 -7.04
C LEU A 192 -29.03 0.40 -8.31
N GLY A 193 -28.91 -0.93 -8.17
CA GLY A 193 -28.51 -1.83 -9.26
C GLY A 193 -27.03 -1.72 -9.61
N GLU A 194 -26.70 -2.14 -10.82
CA GLU A 194 -25.33 -2.09 -11.34
C GLU A 194 -24.87 -0.65 -11.55
N GLN A 195 -23.69 -0.36 -11.02
CA GLN A 195 -23.03 0.93 -11.15
C GLN A 195 -21.65 0.74 -11.78
N VAL A 196 -21.45 1.26 -12.98
CA VAL A 196 -20.17 1.23 -13.67
C VAL A 196 -19.31 2.41 -13.21
N LEU A 197 -18.15 2.11 -12.70
CA LEU A 197 -17.19 3.09 -12.18
C LEU A 197 -15.88 3.02 -12.97
N CYS A 198 -15.27 4.17 -13.20
CA CYS A 198 -13.95 4.27 -13.83
C CYS A 198 -12.98 4.99 -12.91
N GLY A 199 -11.80 4.43 -12.74
CA GLY A 199 -10.71 5.06 -12.02
C GLY A 199 -9.40 5.03 -12.78
N SER A 200 -8.52 5.97 -12.48
CA SER A 200 -7.22 6.09 -13.10
C SER A 200 -6.14 6.45 -12.10
N ALA A 201 -4.90 6.01 -12.38
CA ALA A 201 -3.72 6.38 -11.61
C ALA A 201 -2.49 6.46 -12.52
N LEU A 202 -1.62 7.43 -12.28
CA LEU A 202 -0.34 7.53 -12.96
C LEU A 202 0.59 6.39 -12.56
N VAL A 203 1.27 5.79 -13.53
CA VAL A 203 2.36 4.85 -13.30
C VAL A 203 3.58 5.64 -12.79
N ARG A 204 4.08 5.27 -11.61
CA ARG A 204 5.23 5.90 -10.95
C ARG A 204 6.29 4.84 -10.64
N GLY A 205 6.69 4.07 -11.67
CA GLY A 205 7.70 3.03 -11.56
C GLY A 205 7.13 1.60 -11.48
N ASP A 206 5.97 1.39 -10.87
CA ASP A 206 5.31 0.08 -10.74
C ASP A 206 3.91 0.14 -11.37
N GLU A 207 3.68 -0.70 -12.39
CA GLU A 207 2.39 -0.81 -13.07
C GLU A 207 1.33 -1.44 -12.17
N GLU A 208 1.71 -2.45 -11.38
CA GLU A 208 0.81 -3.17 -10.48
C GLU A 208 0.25 -2.23 -9.40
N ASP A 209 1.11 -1.40 -8.82
CA ASP A 209 0.71 -0.36 -7.87
C ASP A 209 -0.26 0.65 -8.52
N ALA A 210 0.05 1.11 -9.73
CA ALA A 210 -0.83 2.04 -10.45
C ALA A 210 -2.20 1.41 -10.76
N VAL A 211 -2.23 0.13 -11.16
CA VAL A 211 -3.48 -0.60 -11.40
C VAL A 211 -4.31 -0.72 -10.13
N ALA A 212 -3.71 -1.14 -9.01
CA ALA A 212 -4.43 -1.22 -7.73
C ALA A 212 -4.99 0.15 -7.31
N ARG A 213 -4.18 1.22 -7.43
CA ARG A 213 -4.66 2.59 -7.16
C ARG A 213 -5.76 3.05 -8.11
N SER A 214 -5.78 2.62 -9.36
CA SER A 214 -6.87 2.97 -10.28
C SER A 214 -8.20 2.35 -9.84
N VAL A 215 -8.19 1.10 -9.37
CA VAL A 215 -9.38 0.45 -8.79
C VAL A 215 -9.83 1.17 -7.52
N LEU A 216 -8.90 1.48 -6.61
CA LEU A 216 -9.22 2.27 -5.40
C LEU A 216 -9.80 3.63 -5.73
N ALA A 217 -9.27 4.33 -6.74
CA ALA A 217 -9.77 5.63 -7.16
C ALA A 217 -11.21 5.56 -7.68
N ALA A 218 -11.57 4.49 -8.40
CA ALA A 218 -12.94 4.26 -8.86
C ALA A 218 -13.92 4.13 -7.68
N VAL A 219 -13.56 3.32 -6.69
CA VAL A 219 -14.43 3.05 -5.52
C VAL A 219 -14.48 4.23 -4.57
N ASN A 220 -13.33 4.84 -4.23
CA ASN A 220 -13.27 5.95 -3.28
C ASN A 220 -14.10 7.16 -3.73
N ARG A 221 -14.19 7.42 -5.04
CA ARG A 221 -15.05 8.48 -5.56
C ARG A 221 -16.53 8.25 -5.25
N LYS A 222 -16.96 6.97 -5.19
CA LYS A 222 -18.33 6.62 -4.89
C LYS A 222 -18.63 6.62 -3.39
N LEU A 223 -17.63 6.27 -2.55
CA LEU A 223 -17.75 6.28 -1.10
C LEU A 223 -17.75 7.69 -0.50
N SER A 224 -17.29 8.69 -1.26
CA SER A 224 -17.18 10.09 -0.82
C SER A 224 -18.34 10.98 -1.26
N GLY A 225 -19.35 10.45 -1.93
CA GLY A 225 -20.59 11.09 -2.34
C GLY A 225 -21.78 10.42 -1.67
#